data_9baa051fd8bc091fd9df6bdbfb476ce0
#
_entry.id   9baa051fd8bc091fd9df6bdbfb476ce0
#
_cell.length_a   1.000
_cell.length_b   1.000
_cell.length_c   1.000
_cell.angle_alpha   90.00
_cell.angle_beta   90.00
_cell.angle_gamma   90.00
#
_symmetry.space_group_name_H-M   'P 1'
#
loop_
_entity.id
_entity.type
_entity.pdbx_description
1 polymer ?
#
loop_
_entity_poly.entity_id
_entity_poly.type
_entity_poly.pdbx_seq_one_letter_code
_entity_poly.pdbx_strand_id
1 'polypeptide(L)'
;MEINKNKPNNKRKRDSINRIESAFIELLQTKELNEINVTELVKKAEVNRSTFYVNYIDIYDLADQMKENMFKNLINLYQDESLKKEHSYNYLKLFHHIKDNQQYYKILFKLNFDFMDYYDFYFEEDEAI
;
A
#
# COMPACT_ATOMS: atom_id res chain seq x y z
N MET A 1 -19.95 -7.86 25.76
CA MET A 1 -19.76 -6.43 25.56
C MET A 1 -18.93 -6.20 24.31
N GLU A 2 -19.51 -5.58 23.34
CA GLU A 2 -18.79 -5.36 22.09
C GLU A 2 -17.74 -4.27 22.23
N ILE A 3 -16.56 -4.57 21.74
CA ILE A 3 -15.50 -3.58 21.64
C ILE A 3 -15.89 -2.62 20.51
N ASN A 4 -15.97 -1.36 20.83
CA ASN A 4 -16.28 -0.35 19.82
C ASN A 4 -15.12 -0.22 18.83
N LYS A 5 -15.30 -0.80 17.64
CA LYS A 5 -14.28 -0.80 16.58
C LYS A 5 -14.05 0.59 16.01
N ASN A 6 -14.91 1.54 16.31
CA ASN A 6 -14.82 2.92 15.84
C ASN A 6 -14.29 3.86 16.91
N LYS A 7 -13.47 3.34 17.83
CA LYS A 7 -12.84 4.17 18.84
C LYS A 7 -12.09 5.33 18.18
N PRO A 8 -12.11 6.53 18.77
CA PRO A 8 -11.40 7.69 18.22
C PRO A 8 -9.94 7.43 17.87
N ASN A 9 -9.26 6.57 18.65
CA ASN A 9 -7.86 6.23 18.39
C ASN A 9 -7.65 5.46 17.09
N ASN A 10 -8.56 4.53 16.75
CA ASN A 10 -8.47 3.78 15.51
C ASN A 10 -8.73 4.66 14.29
N LYS A 11 -9.68 5.57 14.42
CA LYS A 11 -9.95 6.54 13.37
C LYS A 11 -8.77 7.48 13.17
N ARG A 12 -8.19 8.00 14.25
CA ARG A 12 -7.00 8.86 14.18
C ARG A 12 -5.83 8.16 13.53
N LYS A 13 -5.61 6.88 13.88
CA LYS A 13 -4.55 6.10 13.27
C LYS A 13 -4.74 5.95 11.77
N ARG A 14 -5.96 5.61 11.32
CA ARG A 14 -6.26 5.46 9.90
C ARG A 14 -6.10 6.79 9.16
N ASP A 15 -6.60 7.87 9.74
CA ASP A 15 -6.48 9.20 9.15
C ASP A 15 -5.01 9.60 9.01
N SER A 16 -4.20 9.32 10.03
CA SER A 16 -2.77 9.62 10.01
C SER A 16 -2.05 8.82 8.94
N ILE A 17 -2.34 7.52 8.85
CA ILE A 17 -1.74 6.65 7.83
C ILE A 17 -2.14 7.14 6.43
N ASN A 18 -3.42 7.47 6.23
CA ASN A 18 -3.89 7.97 4.94
C ASN A 18 -3.20 9.27 4.54
N ARG A 19 -3.01 10.18 5.48
CA ARG A 19 -2.29 11.44 5.25
C ARG A 19 -0.84 11.21 4.89
N ILE A 20 -0.19 10.29 5.61
CA ILE A 20 1.22 9.94 5.36
C ILE A 20 1.35 9.31 3.97
N GLU A 21 0.50 8.34 3.64
CA GLU A 21 0.55 7.67 2.35
C GLU A 21 0.27 8.63 1.19
N SER A 22 -0.73 9.50 1.33
CA SER A 22 -1.06 10.49 0.31
C SER A 22 0.09 11.49 0.09
N ALA A 23 0.69 11.95 1.18
CA ALA A 23 1.84 12.86 1.10
C ALA A 23 3.04 12.17 0.43
N PHE A 24 3.27 10.91 0.76
CA PHE A 24 4.36 10.13 0.19
C PHE A 24 4.18 9.95 -1.32
N ILE A 25 2.99 9.56 -1.75
CA ILE A 25 2.66 9.43 -3.18
C ILE A 25 2.89 10.76 -3.90
N GLU A 26 2.49 11.86 -3.30
CA GLU A 26 2.66 13.18 -3.90
C GLU A 26 4.14 13.56 -4.03
N LEU A 27 4.94 13.29 -3.00
CA LEU A 27 6.38 13.55 -3.05
C LEU A 27 7.09 12.67 -4.11
N LEU A 28 6.66 11.44 -4.26
CA LEU A 28 7.24 10.52 -5.24
C LEU A 28 6.96 10.92 -6.69
N GLN A 29 6.03 11.82 -6.92
CA GLN A 29 5.79 12.33 -8.28
C GLN A 29 6.96 13.15 -8.80
N THR A 30 7.71 13.79 -7.91
CA THR A 30 8.79 14.70 -8.27
C THR A 30 10.14 14.33 -7.67
N LYS A 31 10.18 13.40 -6.72
CA LYS A 31 11.40 13.00 -6.02
C LYS A 31 11.62 11.51 -6.09
N GLU A 32 12.89 11.13 -6.04
CA GLU A 32 13.25 9.73 -5.86
C GLU A 32 13.12 9.34 -4.39
N LEU A 33 12.99 8.03 -4.14
CA LEU A 33 12.79 7.52 -2.78
C LEU A 33 13.89 7.99 -1.81
N ASN A 34 15.14 7.94 -2.26
CA ASN A 34 16.29 8.33 -1.43
C ASN A 34 16.38 9.83 -1.18
N GLU A 35 15.58 10.63 -1.85
CA GLU A 35 15.53 12.08 -1.67
C GLU A 35 14.46 12.52 -0.66
N ILE A 36 13.61 11.61 -0.24
CA ILE A 36 12.51 11.91 0.68
C ILE A 36 12.95 11.63 2.10
N ASN A 37 12.74 12.59 3.00
CA ASN A 37 13.02 12.41 4.42
C ASN A 37 11.75 12.56 5.26
N VAL A 38 11.81 12.06 6.49
CA VAL A 38 10.65 12.05 7.40
C VAL A 38 10.19 13.47 7.72
N THR A 39 11.10 14.40 7.92
CA THR A 39 10.76 15.78 8.27
C THR A 39 9.87 16.42 7.20
N GLU A 40 10.25 16.28 5.95
CA GLU A 40 9.48 16.80 4.82
C GLU A 40 8.14 16.11 4.70
N LEU A 41 8.14 14.78 4.84
CA LEU A 41 6.95 13.97 4.71
C LEU A 41 5.89 14.33 5.75
N VAL A 42 6.28 14.41 7.04
CA VAL A 42 5.32 14.68 8.12
C VAL A 42 4.78 16.10 8.03
N LYS A 43 5.61 17.05 7.59
CA LYS A 43 5.17 18.41 7.36
C LYS A 43 4.08 18.46 6.28
N LYS A 44 4.30 17.76 5.17
CA LYS A 44 3.34 17.69 4.08
C LYS A 44 2.07 16.95 4.49
N ALA A 45 2.20 15.88 5.25
CA ALA A 45 1.07 15.09 5.74
C ALA A 45 0.30 15.77 6.88
N GLU A 46 0.86 16.83 7.45
CA GLU A 46 0.32 17.52 8.62
C GLU A 46 0.12 16.60 9.81
N VAL A 47 1.14 15.77 10.06
CA VAL A 47 1.17 14.89 11.23
C VAL A 47 2.44 15.14 12.03
N ASN A 48 2.44 14.71 13.28
CA ASN A 48 3.64 14.80 14.12
C ASN A 48 4.66 13.73 13.72
N ARG A 49 5.94 14.06 13.91
CA ARG A 49 7.02 13.12 13.64
C ARG A 49 6.86 11.83 14.47
N SER A 50 6.42 11.94 15.71
CA SER A 50 6.17 10.79 16.57
C SER A 50 5.07 9.89 15.99
N THR A 51 4.06 10.46 15.36
CA THR A 51 3.00 9.70 14.70
C THR A 51 3.57 8.83 13.58
N PHE A 52 4.51 9.37 12.81
CA PHE A 52 5.19 8.58 11.78
C PHE A 52 5.90 7.37 12.41
N TYR A 53 6.71 7.58 13.44
CA TYR A 53 7.52 6.52 14.04
C TYR A 53 6.73 5.50 14.85
N VAL A 54 5.49 5.79 15.20
CA VAL A 54 4.58 4.77 15.76
C VAL A 54 4.21 3.72 14.71
N ASN A 55 4.15 4.12 13.43
CA ASN A 55 3.67 3.27 12.35
C ASN A 55 4.79 2.71 11.46
N TYR A 56 5.91 3.41 11.35
CA TYR A 56 6.99 3.08 10.42
C TYR A 56 8.35 3.27 11.07
N ILE A 57 9.30 2.45 10.68
CA ILE A 57 10.70 2.58 11.15
C ILE A 57 11.38 3.74 10.43
N ASP A 58 11.19 3.81 9.11
CA ASP A 58 11.79 4.85 8.27
C ASP A 58 10.99 4.96 6.95
N ILE A 59 11.49 5.78 6.03
CA ILE A 59 10.84 5.97 4.71
C ILE A 59 10.81 4.67 3.90
N TYR A 60 11.86 3.85 4.00
CA TYR A 60 11.92 2.59 3.26
C TYR A 60 10.91 1.58 3.80
N ASP A 61 10.70 1.57 5.10
CA ASP A 61 9.66 0.76 5.73
C ASP A 61 8.26 1.18 5.25
N LEU A 62 8.02 2.48 5.17
CA LEU A 62 6.77 3.00 4.61
C LEU A 62 6.56 2.51 3.17
N ALA A 63 7.58 2.61 2.34
CA ALA A 63 7.50 2.14 0.96
C ALA A 63 7.22 0.64 0.88
N ASP A 64 7.88 -0.15 1.71
CA ASP A 64 7.70 -1.61 1.74
C ASP A 64 6.29 -1.98 2.20
N GLN A 65 5.77 -1.32 3.23
CA GLN A 65 4.42 -1.59 3.71
C GLN A 65 3.37 -1.22 2.66
N MET A 66 3.56 -0.12 1.95
CA MET A 66 2.64 0.28 0.88
C MET A 66 2.66 -0.71 -0.28
N LYS A 67 3.84 -1.18 -0.69
CA LYS A 67 3.96 -2.20 -1.73
C LYS A 67 3.28 -3.50 -1.32
N GLU A 68 3.52 -3.95 -0.09
CA GLU A 68 2.92 -5.16 0.44
C GLU A 68 1.39 -5.06 0.47
N ASN A 69 0.86 -3.94 0.95
CA ASN A 69 -0.58 -3.71 0.98
C ASN A 69 -1.18 -3.66 -0.43
N MET A 70 -0.49 -3.07 -1.37
CA MET A 70 -0.91 -3.06 -2.77
C MET A 70 -1.07 -4.48 -3.31
N PHE A 71 -0.09 -5.35 -3.06
CA PHE A 71 -0.16 -6.73 -3.52
C PHE A 71 -1.27 -7.51 -2.86
N LYS A 72 -1.44 -7.36 -1.56
CA LYS A 72 -2.54 -8.02 -0.85
C LYS A 72 -3.88 -7.61 -1.42
N ASN A 73 -4.05 -6.33 -1.71
CA ASN A 73 -5.28 -5.82 -2.30
C ASN A 73 -5.53 -6.39 -3.69
N LEU A 74 -4.48 -6.46 -4.53
CA LEU A 74 -4.61 -7.02 -5.88
C LEU A 74 -4.93 -8.52 -5.84
N ILE A 75 -4.27 -9.27 -4.97
CA ILE A 75 -4.50 -10.70 -4.81
C ILE A 75 -5.93 -10.94 -4.31
N ASN A 76 -6.36 -10.20 -3.30
CA ASN A 76 -7.71 -10.33 -2.76
C ASN A 76 -8.77 -10.00 -3.81
N LEU A 77 -8.52 -9.00 -4.62
CA LEU A 77 -9.43 -8.60 -5.68
C LEU A 77 -9.55 -9.68 -6.75
N TYR A 78 -8.43 -10.30 -7.12
CA TYR A 78 -8.41 -11.38 -8.10
C TYR A 78 -9.07 -12.65 -7.56
N GLN A 79 -8.88 -12.94 -6.27
CA GLN A 79 -9.37 -14.14 -5.61
C GLN A 79 -10.73 -13.97 -4.94
N ASP A 80 -11.42 -12.88 -5.18
CA ASP A 80 -12.76 -12.66 -4.63
C ASP A 80 -13.65 -13.86 -4.94
N GLU A 81 -14.19 -14.49 -3.89
CA GLU A 81 -14.97 -15.72 -4.00
C GLU A 81 -16.24 -15.57 -4.82
N SER A 82 -16.83 -14.37 -4.79
CA SER A 82 -18.02 -14.08 -5.58
C SER A 82 -17.76 -14.15 -7.09
N LEU A 83 -16.49 -14.10 -7.49
CA LEU A 83 -16.05 -14.02 -8.87
C LEU A 83 -15.35 -15.29 -9.34
N LYS A 84 -15.22 -16.31 -8.48
CA LYS A 84 -14.49 -17.56 -8.81
C LYS A 84 -15.01 -18.31 -10.02
N LYS A 85 -16.24 -18.09 -10.40
CA LYS A 85 -16.88 -18.84 -11.50
C LYS A 85 -16.52 -18.33 -12.89
N GLU A 86 -15.95 -17.13 -12.99
CA GLU A 86 -15.63 -16.51 -14.28
C GLU A 86 -14.29 -15.79 -14.24
N HIS A 87 -13.25 -16.42 -14.76
CA HIS A 87 -11.91 -15.82 -14.83
C HIS A 87 -11.90 -14.50 -15.58
N SER A 88 -12.66 -14.40 -16.66
CA SER A 88 -12.74 -13.17 -17.45
C SER A 88 -13.31 -12.00 -16.63
N TYR A 89 -14.25 -12.30 -15.75
CA TYR A 89 -14.83 -11.28 -14.87
C TYR A 89 -13.82 -10.81 -13.81
N ASN A 90 -13.02 -11.75 -13.27
CA ASN A 90 -11.96 -11.40 -12.31
C ASN A 90 -10.92 -10.47 -12.93
N TYR A 91 -10.50 -10.76 -14.16
CA TYR A 91 -9.58 -9.89 -14.90
C TYR A 91 -10.19 -8.52 -15.15
N LEU A 92 -11.45 -8.49 -15.52
CA LEU A 92 -12.12 -7.23 -15.83
C LEU A 92 -12.17 -6.33 -14.59
N LYS A 93 -12.54 -6.91 -13.45
CA LYS A 93 -12.58 -6.18 -12.18
C LYS A 93 -11.20 -5.67 -11.79
N LEU A 94 -10.18 -6.51 -11.97
CA LEU A 94 -8.79 -6.14 -11.70
C LEU A 94 -8.34 -4.99 -12.59
N PHE A 95 -8.61 -5.05 -13.88
CA PHE A 95 -8.25 -3.98 -14.81
C PHE A 95 -8.97 -2.67 -14.50
N HIS A 96 -10.25 -2.74 -14.15
CA HIS A 96 -11.00 -1.55 -13.76
C HIS A 96 -10.42 -0.92 -12.50
N HIS A 97 -10.07 -1.75 -11.52
CA HIS A 97 -9.45 -1.26 -10.29
C HIS A 97 -8.12 -0.56 -10.56
N ILE A 98 -7.26 -1.17 -11.37
CA ILE A 98 -5.95 -0.58 -11.71
C ILE A 98 -6.15 0.71 -12.49
N LYS A 99 -7.07 0.72 -13.44
CA LYS A 99 -7.37 1.90 -14.23
C LYS A 99 -7.88 3.06 -13.38
N ASP A 100 -8.79 2.77 -12.44
CA ASP A 100 -9.35 3.79 -11.56
C ASP A 100 -8.33 4.33 -10.57
N ASN A 101 -7.29 3.54 -10.25
CA ASN A 101 -6.22 3.94 -9.32
C ASN A 101 -4.87 4.03 -10.04
N GLN A 102 -4.89 4.41 -11.29
CA GLN A 102 -3.74 4.35 -12.18
C GLN A 102 -2.51 5.08 -11.64
N GLN A 103 -2.71 6.27 -11.09
CA GLN A 103 -1.60 7.07 -10.57
C GLN A 103 -0.94 6.40 -9.36
N TYR A 104 -1.73 5.85 -8.47
CA TYR A 104 -1.24 5.14 -7.30
C TYR A 104 -0.33 3.97 -7.71
N TYR A 105 -0.80 3.12 -8.62
CA TYR A 105 -0.01 1.97 -9.07
C TYR A 105 1.24 2.39 -9.84
N LYS A 106 1.12 3.41 -10.67
CA LYS A 106 2.25 3.92 -11.44
C LYS A 106 3.39 4.41 -10.52
N ILE A 107 3.03 5.12 -9.47
CA ILE A 107 4.00 5.63 -8.50
C ILE A 107 4.63 4.48 -7.70
N LEU A 108 3.84 3.50 -7.26
CA LEU A 108 4.37 2.37 -6.52
C LEU A 108 5.31 1.51 -7.37
N PHE A 109 5.02 1.34 -8.66
CA PHE A 109 5.92 0.64 -9.57
C PHE A 109 7.23 1.41 -9.76
N LYS A 110 7.21 2.73 -9.66
CA LYS A 110 8.41 3.56 -9.71
C LYS A 110 9.38 3.28 -8.55
N LEU A 111 8.91 2.72 -7.45
CA LEU A 111 9.71 2.43 -6.26
C LEU A 111 10.66 1.23 -6.44
N ASN A 112 11.01 0.86 -7.65
CA ASN A 112 11.86 -0.30 -7.94
C ASN A 112 11.30 -1.57 -7.34
N PHE A 113 10.00 -1.72 -7.48
CA PHE A 113 9.31 -2.89 -7.00
C PHE A 113 9.78 -4.10 -7.78
N ASP A 114 10.43 -5.03 -7.09
CA ASP A 114 10.84 -6.28 -7.72
C ASP A 114 9.71 -7.28 -7.61
N PHE A 115 8.99 -7.43 -8.70
CA PHE A 115 7.91 -8.39 -8.80
C PHE A 115 8.41 -9.83 -8.59
N MET A 116 9.65 -10.12 -8.97
CA MET A 116 10.23 -11.45 -8.81
C MET A 116 10.46 -11.81 -7.35
N ASP A 117 10.86 -10.86 -6.53
CA ASP A 117 10.99 -11.09 -5.07
C ASP A 117 9.65 -11.50 -4.48
N TYR A 118 8.57 -10.86 -4.92
CA TYR A 118 7.23 -11.17 -4.45
C TYR A 118 6.76 -12.52 -4.99
N TYR A 119 7.05 -12.79 -6.24
CA TYR A 119 6.77 -14.09 -6.85
C TYR A 119 7.46 -15.20 -6.06
N ASP A 120 8.74 -15.05 -5.79
CA ASP A 120 9.51 -16.04 -5.05
C ASP A 120 8.93 -16.26 -3.65
N PHE A 121 8.56 -15.21 -2.96
CA PHE A 121 8.01 -15.31 -1.62
C PHE A 121 6.66 -16.07 -1.58
N TYR A 122 5.79 -15.82 -2.55
CA TYR A 122 4.44 -16.40 -2.53
C TYR A 122 4.31 -17.70 -3.32
N PHE A 123 5.20 -17.98 -4.25
CA PHE A 123 5.04 -19.10 -5.19
C PHE A 123 6.13 -20.17 -5.09
N GLU A 124 7.30 -19.87 -4.55
CA GLU A 124 8.33 -20.89 -4.34
C GLU A 124 7.91 -21.99 -3.37
N GLU A 125 7.11 -21.66 -2.37
CA GLU A 125 6.60 -22.65 -1.44
C GLU A 125 5.71 -23.69 -2.13
N ASP A 126 4.99 -23.28 -3.15
CA ASP A 126 4.13 -24.21 -3.92
C ASP A 126 4.94 -25.12 -4.83
N GLU A 127 6.09 -24.69 -5.28
CA GLU A 127 6.99 -25.49 -6.13
C GLU A 127 7.86 -26.45 -5.33
N ALA A 128 8.09 -26.16 -4.05
CA ALA A 128 8.91 -27.00 -3.17
C ALA A 128 8.19 -28.24 -2.67
N ILE A 129 6.92 -28.39 -2.97
CA ILE A 129 6.11 -29.58 -2.67
C ILE A 129 6.19 -30.55 -3.86
#